data_c66efec0c4dda0d072841094556c8e1d
#
_entry.id   c66efec0c4dda0d072841094556c8e1d
#
_cell.length_a   1.000
_cell.length_b   1.000
_cell.length_c   1.000
_cell.angle_alpha   90.00
_cell.angle_beta   90.00
_cell.angle_gamma   90.00
#
_symmetry.space_group_name_H-M   'P 1'
#
loop_
_entity.id
_entity.type
_entity.pdbx_description
1 polymer ?
#
loop_
_entity_poly.entity_id
_entity_poly.type
_entity_poly.pdbx_seq_one_letter_code
_entity_poly.pdbx_strand_id
1 'polypeptide(L)'
;GSEMCIRDRDFVDGRKTSNKTDFFYTEIATTYIEEVKDSLEYTYFNLQDYQHLLDRTDSSASRKLIELYKIFSDTHLLKLSFQNDSNSLNRGFYTELLHIIGIEERKENNKTVIVRKAVERRDEASLLENTINQLDAEDCLRHINGRLYGNDYEERLFNVAMELCITWMNRILFLKLLEAQMLKYHNGDAIYKFLSITKIHDYDDLNTLFFQVLARDMGSRTHSIMRDFAYVPYLNSSLFEVTDLESKTIKINSLSQRTVLPVLASSVLRNKKRNLQVNALPTLQYLFAFLDAYNFASEGSEEVQEEAKTLINASVLGLIFEKINGHKDGSVFTPGFITMFMCREAITKTVLQKFNGYYGWNCTTRIELYNHIDNIVEANELINSLRLCDPAVGSGHFLVSALNELILLKYELGILVDATGKRIRKADYQLAIENDELIVTDTEGNLFAYNPLNAESRRMQETLFKEKRQIIENCLFGVDINPNSVKICRLRLWIELLKNAYYTAESNYTYFCCLLYTSPSPRDTR
;
A
#
# COMPACT_ATOMS: atom_id res chain seq x y z
N GLY A 1 -24.40 3.81 23.60
CA GLY A 1 -24.04 5.13 23.11
C GLY A 1 -23.70 5.15 21.64
N SER A 2 -22.50 4.71 21.23
CA SER A 2 -22.05 4.84 19.84
C SER A 2 -22.87 4.04 18.83
N GLU A 3 -23.33 2.84 19.16
CA GLU A 3 -24.17 2.02 18.28
C GLU A 3 -25.54 2.68 18.00
N MET A 4 -26.14 3.31 19.01
CA MET A 4 -27.37 4.06 18.80
C MET A 4 -27.13 5.29 17.91
N CYS A 5 -26.01 5.99 18.06
CA CYS A 5 -25.65 7.11 17.19
C CYS A 5 -25.45 6.69 15.73
N ILE A 6 -24.90 5.50 15.47
CA ILE A 6 -24.75 4.96 14.12
C ILE A 6 -26.13 4.70 13.51
N ARG A 7 -27.00 4.00 14.22
CA ARG A 7 -28.36 3.68 13.74
C ARG A 7 -29.20 4.95 13.53
N ASP A 8 -29.04 5.97 14.40
CA ASP A 8 -29.69 7.27 14.23
C ASP A 8 -29.21 7.96 12.94
N ARG A 9 -27.90 7.99 12.69
CA ARG A 9 -27.34 8.58 11.47
C ARG A 9 -27.85 7.85 10.23
N ASP A 10 -27.77 6.54 10.19
CA ASP A 10 -28.20 5.73 9.05
C ASP A 10 -29.71 5.91 8.78
N PHE A 11 -30.49 6.07 9.83
CA PHE A 11 -31.91 6.37 9.73
C PHE A 11 -32.15 7.79 9.17
N VAL A 12 -31.43 8.80 9.67
CA VAL A 12 -31.57 10.18 9.22
C VAL A 12 -31.16 10.35 7.76
N ASP A 13 -30.07 9.68 7.35
CA ASP A 13 -29.56 9.71 5.98
C ASP A 13 -30.48 8.98 4.99
N GLY A 14 -31.14 7.91 5.43
CA GLY A 14 -32.00 7.09 4.60
C GLY A 14 -33.45 7.60 4.41
N ARG A 15 -33.94 8.54 5.23
CA ARG A 15 -35.35 8.97 5.22
C ARG A 15 -35.55 10.50 5.22
N LYS A 16 -36.45 10.96 4.33
CA LYS A 16 -36.82 12.39 4.16
C LYS A 16 -38.09 12.82 4.90
N THR A 17 -38.52 12.16 5.98
CA THR A 17 -39.80 12.45 6.67
C THR A 17 -39.61 13.38 7.85
N SER A 18 -40.65 14.12 8.20
CA SER A 18 -40.67 15.18 9.23
C SER A 18 -40.62 14.70 10.69
N ASN A 19 -40.94 13.43 11.00
CA ASN A 19 -40.96 12.86 12.36
C ASN A 19 -39.87 11.81 12.57
N LYS A 20 -38.65 12.15 12.27
CA LYS A 20 -37.51 11.24 12.34
C LYS A 20 -37.16 10.81 13.77
N THR A 21 -37.24 11.73 14.72
CA THR A 21 -36.82 11.48 16.11
C THR A 21 -37.76 10.50 16.82
N ASP A 22 -39.06 10.69 16.71
CA ASP A 22 -40.03 9.80 17.36
C ASP A 22 -39.98 8.40 16.78
N PHE A 23 -39.90 8.28 15.46
CA PHE A 23 -39.77 6.99 14.80
C PHE A 23 -38.46 6.29 15.19
N PHE A 24 -37.36 7.03 15.28
CA PHE A 24 -36.08 6.43 15.71
C PHE A 24 -36.22 5.83 17.12
N TYR A 25 -36.75 6.57 18.08
CA TYR A 25 -36.85 6.06 19.44
C TYR A 25 -37.86 4.92 19.58
N THR A 26 -39.00 4.97 18.90
CA THR A 26 -40.03 3.93 19.02
C THR A 26 -39.69 2.64 18.27
N GLU A 27 -39.15 2.73 17.05
CA GLU A 27 -38.99 1.59 16.15
C GLU A 27 -37.56 1.03 16.12
N ILE A 28 -36.57 1.90 16.30
CA ILE A 28 -35.16 1.48 16.19
C ILE A 28 -34.51 1.35 17.56
N ALA A 29 -34.49 2.40 18.35
CA ALA A 29 -33.78 2.41 19.63
C ALA A 29 -34.38 1.43 20.63
N THR A 30 -35.70 1.37 20.76
CA THR A 30 -36.39 0.44 21.67
C THR A 30 -36.10 -1.01 21.28
N THR A 31 -36.25 -1.35 19.99
CA THR A 31 -35.96 -2.68 19.49
C THR A 31 -34.50 -3.09 19.74
N TYR A 32 -33.55 -2.17 19.44
CA TYR A 32 -32.14 -2.44 19.68
C TYR A 32 -31.80 -2.63 21.17
N ILE A 33 -32.36 -1.79 22.05
CA ILE A 33 -32.15 -1.92 23.51
C ILE A 33 -32.67 -3.27 24.01
N GLU A 34 -33.82 -3.73 23.51
CA GLU A 34 -34.38 -5.02 23.87
C GLU A 34 -33.49 -6.20 23.39
N GLU A 35 -32.92 -6.10 22.18
CA GLU A 35 -32.01 -7.11 21.62
C GLU A 35 -30.70 -7.25 22.40
N VAL A 36 -30.14 -6.15 22.92
CA VAL A 36 -28.81 -6.12 23.54
C VAL A 36 -28.81 -5.98 25.06
N LYS A 37 -29.99 -5.92 25.71
CA LYS A 37 -30.11 -5.67 27.16
C LYS A 37 -29.33 -6.66 28.03
N ASP A 38 -29.22 -7.91 27.59
CA ASP A 38 -28.54 -8.99 28.34
C ASP A 38 -27.10 -9.23 27.85
N SER A 39 -26.66 -8.57 26.76
CA SER A 39 -25.36 -8.76 26.11
C SER A 39 -24.67 -7.46 25.70
N LEU A 40 -24.94 -6.36 26.42
CA LEU A 40 -24.35 -5.06 26.10
C LEU A 40 -22.84 -5.09 26.29
N GLU A 41 -22.11 -5.02 25.18
CA GLU A 41 -20.66 -4.83 25.20
C GLU A 41 -20.32 -3.35 25.40
N TYR A 42 -19.39 -3.07 26.31
CA TYR A 42 -18.89 -1.72 26.54
C TYR A 42 -17.39 -1.71 26.79
N THR A 43 -16.75 -0.62 26.39
CA THR A 43 -15.34 -0.37 26.71
C THR A 43 -15.27 0.50 27.96
N TYR A 44 -14.54 0.01 28.98
CA TYR A 44 -14.24 0.76 30.19
C TYR A 44 -12.80 1.23 30.18
N PHE A 45 -12.57 2.48 30.51
CA PHE A 45 -11.22 3.00 30.78
C PHE A 45 -11.30 4.01 31.94
N ASN A 46 -10.22 4.05 32.73
CA ASN A 46 -10.16 4.92 33.89
C ASN A 46 -9.36 6.18 33.56
N LEU A 47 -10.01 7.33 33.55
CA LEU A 47 -9.33 8.62 33.29
C LEU A 47 -8.26 8.97 34.33
N GLN A 48 -8.36 8.44 35.56
CA GLN A 48 -7.34 8.69 36.57
C GLN A 48 -5.97 8.13 36.20
N ASP A 49 -5.93 7.08 35.39
CA ASP A 49 -4.69 6.48 34.92
C ASP A 49 -3.89 7.41 33.98
N TYR A 50 -4.57 8.41 33.39
CA TYR A 50 -3.97 9.40 32.50
C TYR A 50 -3.66 10.73 33.19
N GLN A 51 -4.13 10.96 34.44
CA GLN A 51 -3.96 12.22 35.14
C GLN A 51 -2.51 12.65 35.27
N HIS A 52 -1.60 11.70 35.52
CA HIS A 52 -0.15 11.95 35.66
C HIS A 52 0.51 12.36 34.33
N LEU A 53 -0.17 12.19 33.19
CA LEU A 53 0.34 12.57 31.86
C LEU A 53 -0.07 14.00 31.47
N LEU A 54 -1.15 14.52 32.07
CA LEU A 54 -1.70 15.85 31.68
C LEU A 54 -0.75 17.00 32.01
N ASP A 55 0.07 16.85 33.04
CA ASP A 55 1.01 17.88 33.49
C ASP A 55 2.40 17.74 32.85
N ARG A 56 2.60 16.73 31.98
CA ARG A 56 3.87 16.46 31.33
C ARG A 56 3.88 16.99 29.90
N THR A 57 5.00 17.58 29.50
CA THR A 57 5.21 18.13 28.13
C THR A 57 6.17 17.33 27.28
N ASP A 58 6.66 16.17 27.78
CA ASP A 58 7.57 15.32 27.03
C ASP A 58 6.83 14.51 25.93
N SER A 59 7.57 14.11 24.91
CA SER A 59 7.01 13.42 23.73
C SER A 59 6.30 12.09 24.06
N SER A 60 6.74 11.38 25.09
CA SER A 60 6.14 10.12 25.54
C SER A 60 4.74 10.36 26.16
N ALA A 61 4.62 11.38 27.02
CA ALA A 61 3.32 11.75 27.60
C ALA A 61 2.34 12.25 26.53
N SER A 62 2.83 13.06 25.58
CA SER A 62 2.02 13.54 24.47
C SER A 62 1.46 12.42 23.61
N ARG A 63 2.22 11.36 23.34
CA ARG A 63 1.74 10.20 22.58
C ARG A 63 0.63 9.44 23.30
N LYS A 64 0.79 9.16 24.59
CA LYS A 64 -0.26 8.50 25.39
C LYS A 64 -1.54 9.34 25.51
N LEU A 65 -1.41 10.67 25.56
CA LEU A 65 -2.54 11.57 25.52
C LEU A 65 -3.24 11.59 24.16
N ILE A 66 -2.50 11.42 23.05
CA ILE A 66 -3.08 11.29 21.70
C ILE A 66 -4.01 10.07 21.63
N GLU A 67 -3.61 8.92 22.20
CA GLU A 67 -4.45 7.74 22.27
C GLU A 67 -5.76 8.00 23.04
N LEU A 68 -5.65 8.69 24.17
CA LEU A 68 -6.83 9.11 24.94
C LEU A 68 -7.72 10.06 24.13
N TYR A 69 -7.14 11.05 23.44
CA TYR A 69 -7.89 11.99 22.60
C TYR A 69 -8.54 11.31 21.39
N LYS A 70 -7.92 10.27 20.83
CA LYS A 70 -8.52 9.45 19.77
C LYS A 70 -9.81 8.77 20.26
N ILE A 71 -9.82 8.22 21.47
CA ILE A 71 -11.02 7.61 22.08
C ILE A 71 -12.17 8.63 22.19
N PHE A 72 -11.85 9.89 22.48
CA PHE A 72 -12.84 10.98 22.60
C PHE A 72 -13.10 11.74 21.30
N SER A 73 -12.46 11.35 20.19
CA SER A 73 -12.74 11.97 18.91
C SER A 73 -14.17 11.69 18.44
N ASP A 74 -14.76 12.61 17.70
CA ASP A 74 -16.06 12.44 17.07
C ASP A 74 -16.08 11.24 16.11
N THR A 75 -15.00 11.03 15.39
CA THR A 75 -14.80 9.88 14.49
C THR A 75 -14.90 8.55 15.25
N HIS A 76 -14.26 8.44 16.42
CA HIS A 76 -14.30 7.21 17.22
C HIS A 76 -15.63 7.04 17.94
N LEU A 77 -16.13 8.10 18.61
CA LEU A 77 -17.36 8.04 19.40
C LEU A 77 -18.59 7.83 18.53
N LEU A 78 -18.63 8.43 17.36
CA LEU A 78 -19.76 8.32 16.43
C LEU A 78 -19.53 7.20 15.38
N LYS A 79 -18.39 6.50 15.45
CA LYS A 79 -17.94 5.54 14.43
C LYS A 79 -18.09 6.11 13.01
N LEU A 80 -17.77 7.39 12.85
CA LEU A 80 -17.73 8.01 11.55
C LEU A 80 -16.64 7.32 10.72
N SER A 81 -16.89 7.17 9.44
CA SER A 81 -15.81 6.77 8.52
C SER A 81 -14.68 7.80 8.67
N PHE A 82 -13.48 7.35 8.97
CA PHE A 82 -12.32 8.23 9.12
C PHE A 82 -12.20 9.12 7.89
N GLN A 83 -12.16 10.44 8.06
CA GLN A 83 -11.90 11.38 6.96
C GLN A 83 -10.48 11.18 6.37
N ASN A 84 -9.59 10.59 7.15
CA ASN A 84 -8.30 10.03 6.74
C ASN A 84 -8.39 8.49 6.72
N ASP A 85 -9.44 7.93 6.15
CA ASP A 85 -9.41 6.54 5.75
C ASP A 85 -8.13 6.37 4.93
N SER A 86 -7.18 5.58 5.43
CA SER A 86 -5.96 5.22 4.70
C SER A 86 -6.27 4.62 3.33
N ASN A 87 -7.53 4.27 3.12
CA ASN A 87 -8.13 3.80 1.89
C ASN A 87 -8.87 4.91 1.12
N SER A 88 -8.88 6.18 1.57
CA SER A 88 -9.50 7.26 0.80
C SER A 88 -8.50 7.81 -0.23
N LEU A 89 -8.96 7.86 -1.47
CA LEU A 89 -8.18 8.42 -2.56
C LEU A 89 -7.94 9.92 -2.34
N ASN A 90 -6.68 10.33 -2.18
CA ASN A 90 -6.34 11.75 -2.17
C ASN A 90 -6.60 12.37 -3.55
N ARG A 91 -7.69 13.13 -3.66
CA ARG A 91 -8.12 13.72 -4.94
C ARG A 91 -7.09 14.68 -5.53
N GLY A 92 -6.41 15.47 -4.70
CA GLY A 92 -5.39 16.41 -5.17
C GLY A 92 -4.22 15.68 -5.82
N PHE A 93 -3.68 14.69 -5.11
CA PHE A 93 -2.61 13.83 -5.63
C PHE A 93 -3.02 13.13 -6.92
N TYR A 94 -4.18 12.49 -6.90
CA TYR A 94 -4.68 11.74 -8.07
C TYR A 94 -4.89 12.63 -9.29
N THR A 95 -5.53 13.80 -9.13
CA THR A 95 -5.79 14.72 -10.24
C THR A 95 -4.49 15.24 -10.86
N GLU A 96 -3.50 15.59 -10.03
CA GLU A 96 -2.21 16.09 -10.51
C GLU A 96 -1.40 14.97 -11.18
N LEU A 97 -1.45 13.75 -10.66
CA LEU A 97 -0.84 12.58 -11.29
C LEU A 97 -1.43 12.30 -12.67
N LEU A 98 -2.78 12.33 -12.83
CA LEU A 98 -3.44 12.20 -14.12
C LEU A 98 -3.01 13.30 -15.10
N HIS A 99 -2.83 14.53 -14.61
CA HIS A 99 -2.35 15.65 -15.43
C HIS A 99 -0.94 15.40 -15.96
N ILE A 100 -0.01 14.93 -15.10
CA ILE A 100 1.38 14.61 -15.48
C ILE A 100 1.42 13.46 -16.48
N ILE A 101 0.60 12.44 -16.28
CA ILE A 101 0.48 11.33 -17.23
C ILE A 101 -0.13 11.81 -18.56
N GLY A 102 -1.08 12.74 -18.56
CA GLY A 102 -1.75 13.26 -19.76
C GLY A 102 -3.13 12.65 -20.02
N ILE A 103 -3.79 12.12 -18.98
CA ILE A 103 -5.11 11.48 -19.04
C ILE A 103 -6.15 12.24 -18.22
N GLU A 104 -7.43 11.88 -18.39
CA GLU A 104 -8.53 12.45 -17.63
C GLU A 104 -9.60 11.40 -17.30
N GLU A 105 -10.35 11.62 -16.21
CA GLU A 105 -11.55 10.85 -15.90
C GLU A 105 -12.75 11.40 -16.69
N ARG A 106 -13.51 10.50 -17.30
CA ARG A 106 -14.79 10.81 -17.97
C ARG A 106 -15.87 9.87 -17.45
N LYS A 107 -17.08 10.42 -17.26
CA LYS A 107 -18.25 9.59 -16.98
C LYS A 107 -18.88 9.12 -18.29
N GLU A 108 -18.94 7.82 -18.46
CA GLU A 108 -19.60 7.15 -19.60
C GLU A 108 -20.56 6.10 -19.05
N ASN A 109 -21.85 6.16 -19.42
CA ASN A 109 -22.87 5.20 -19.00
C ASN A 109 -22.89 4.90 -17.49
N ASN A 110 -22.83 5.94 -16.65
CA ASN A 110 -22.74 5.85 -15.18
C ASN A 110 -21.44 5.21 -14.63
N LYS A 111 -20.45 4.91 -15.48
CA LYS A 111 -19.13 4.45 -15.06
C LYS A 111 -18.11 5.58 -15.24
N THR A 112 -17.15 5.65 -14.34
CA THR A 112 -15.98 6.52 -14.50
C THR A 112 -14.90 5.74 -15.25
N VAL A 113 -14.51 6.22 -16.42
CA VAL A 113 -13.45 5.64 -17.24
C VAL A 113 -12.30 6.64 -17.39
N ILE A 114 -11.09 6.11 -17.54
CA ILE A 114 -9.90 6.94 -17.84
C ILE A 114 -9.70 6.96 -19.33
N VAL A 115 -9.57 8.16 -19.88
CA VAL A 115 -9.46 8.39 -21.31
C VAL A 115 -8.31 9.36 -21.64
N ARG A 116 -7.85 9.30 -22.87
CA ARG A 116 -6.96 10.32 -23.44
C ARG A 116 -7.69 11.66 -23.46
N LYS A 117 -7.00 12.75 -23.13
CA LYS A 117 -7.58 14.10 -23.20
C LYS A 117 -8.07 14.43 -24.62
N ALA A 118 -9.08 15.32 -24.72
CA ALA A 118 -9.49 15.87 -25.99
C ALA A 118 -8.33 16.59 -26.69
N VAL A 119 -8.32 16.62 -28.02
CA VAL A 119 -7.19 17.09 -28.83
C VAL A 119 -6.71 18.49 -28.41
N GLU A 120 -7.64 19.39 -28.10
CA GLU A 120 -7.36 20.79 -27.74
C GLU A 120 -6.73 20.91 -26.32
N ARG A 121 -6.79 19.86 -25.53
CA ARG A 121 -6.26 19.80 -24.14
C ARG A 121 -5.08 18.86 -23.98
N ARG A 122 -4.61 18.26 -25.08
CA ARG A 122 -3.40 17.43 -25.08
C ARG A 122 -2.17 18.33 -24.93
N ASP A 123 -1.22 17.84 -24.18
CA ASP A 123 0.08 18.49 -24.00
C ASP A 123 1.17 17.51 -24.41
N GLU A 124 1.95 17.88 -25.40
CA GLU A 124 3.03 17.04 -25.95
C GLU A 124 4.11 16.68 -24.91
N ALA A 125 4.24 17.51 -23.87
CA ALA A 125 5.15 17.24 -22.78
C ALA A 125 4.62 16.19 -21.79
N SER A 126 3.30 15.90 -21.76
CA SER A 126 2.77 14.86 -20.88
C SER A 126 3.38 13.50 -21.20
N LEU A 127 3.47 12.63 -20.19
CA LEU A 127 4.12 11.32 -20.33
C LEU A 127 3.49 10.50 -21.46
N LEU A 128 2.16 10.49 -21.55
CA LEU A 128 1.40 9.73 -22.55
C LEU A 128 1.62 10.27 -23.97
N GLU A 129 1.47 11.59 -24.18
CA GLU A 129 1.61 12.17 -25.53
C GLU A 129 3.06 12.06 -26.03
N ASN A 130 4.04 12.26 -25.15
CA ASN A 130 5.45 12.03 -25.46
C ASN A 130 5.70 10.56 -25.86
N THR A 131 5.11 9.60 -25.10
CA THR A 131 5.22 8.17 -25.43
C THR A 131 4.57 7.84 -26.77
N ILE A 132 3.37 8.38 -27.04
CA ILE A 132 2.67 8.21 -28.32
C ILE A 132 3.54 8.72 -29.47
N ASN A 133 4.08 9.92 -29.34
CA ASN A 133 4.91 10.55 -30.39
C ASN A 133 6.16 9.70 -30.68
N GLN A 134 6.82 9.12 -29.66
CA GLN A 134 7.99 8.26 -29.87
C GLN A 134 7.60 6.92 -30.53
N LEU A 135 6.52 6.28 -30.06
CA LEU A 135 6.02 5.03 -30.62
C LEU A 135 5.65 5.16 -32.10
N ASP A 136 5.02 6.28 -32.47
CA ASP A 136 4.63 6.59 -33.85
C ASP A 136 5.86 6.89 -34.72
N ALA A 137 6.77 7.74 -34.24
CA ALA A 137 7.99 8.12 -34.96
C ALA A 137 8.92 6.92 -35.25
N GLU A 138 8.99 5.95 -34.36
CA GLU A 138 9.80 4.73 -34.50
C GLU A 138 9.02 3.57 -35.14
N ASP A 139 7.72 3.76 -35.50
CA ASP A 139 6.84 2.74 -36.09
C ASP A 139 6.79 1.42 -35.29
N CYS A 140 6.83 1.54 -33.97
CA CYS A 140 7.00 0.42 -33.03
C CYS A 140 5.85 -0.60 -33.08
N LEU A 141 4.64 -0.19 -33.50
CA LEU A 141 3.48 -1.08 -33.55
C LEU A 141 3.64 -2.27 -34.50
N ARG A 142 4.59 -2.21 -35.44
CA ARG A 142 4.90 -3.34 -36.33
C ARG A 142 5.49 -4.56 -35.61
N HIS A 143 6.10 -4.35 -34.45
CA HIS A 143 6.81 -5.38 -33.71
C HIS A 143 5.95 -6.12 -32.68
N ILE A 144 4.67 -5.71 -32.54
CA ILE A 144 3.75 -6.27 -31.58
C ILE A 144 2.49 -6.84 -32.24
N ASN A 145 1.78 -7.73 -31.52
CA ASN A 145 0.47 -8.21 -31.97
C ASN A 145 -0.59 -7.12 -31.70
N GLY A 146 -0.80 -6.24 -32.66
CA GLY A 146 -1.68 -5.08 -32.53
C GLY A 146 -3.14 -5.43 -32.19
N ARG A 147 -3.63 -6.64 -32.50
CA ARG A 147 -5.01 -7.07 -32.18
C ARG A 147 -5.28 -7.12 -30.68
N LEU A 148 -4.26 -7.27 -29.85
CA LEU A 148 -4.39 -7.27 -28.40
C LEU A 148 -4.63 -5.86 -27.83
N TYR A 149 -4.29 -4.82 -28.60
CA TYR A 149 -4.30 -3.43 -28.13
C TYR A 149 -5.44 -2.58 -28.73
N GLY A 150 -6.19 -3.08 -29.69
CA GLY A 150 -7.35 -2.37 -30.24
C GLY A 150 -7.63 -2.68 -31.70
N ASN A 151 -8.72 -2.09 -32.21
CA ASN A 151 -9.25 -2.34 -33.55
C ASN A 151 -8.57 -1.48 -34.62
N ASP A 152 -8.27 -0.23 -34.30
CA ASP A 152 -7.61 0.72 -35.21
C ASP A 152 -6.22 1.13 -34.72
N TYR A 153 -5.51 1.92 -35.54
CA TYR A 153 -4.14 2.34 -35.25
C TYR A 153 -4.05 3.26 -34.04
N GLU A 154 -4.95 4.24 -33.93
CA GLU A 154 -4.97 5.22 -32.85
C GLU A 154 -5.28 4.56 -31.50
N GLU A 155 -6.24 3.62 -31.47
CA GLU A 155 -6.57 2.86 -30.27
C GLU A 155 -5.39 2.00 -29.83
N ARG A 156 -4.71 1.34 -30.76
CA ARG A 156 -3.51 0.53 -30.47
C ARG A 156 -2.39 1.38 -29.91
N LEU A 157 -2.13 2.52 -30.54
CA LEU A 157 -1.09 3.45 -30.14
C LEU A 157 -1.34 3.97 -28.71
N PHE A 158 -2.58 4.37 -28.43
CA PHE A 158 -3.00 4.81 -27.10
C PHE A 158 -2.83 3.71 -26.05
N ASN A 159 -3.32 2.49 -26.32
CA ASN A 159 -3.28 1.40 -25.35
C ASN A 159 -1.86 0.91 -25.06
N VAL A 160 -0.99 0.86 -26.06
CA VAL A 160 0.43 0.53 -25.90
C VAL A 160 1.14 1.60 -25.07
N ALA A 161 0.96 2.87 -25.42
CA ALA A 161 1.53 4.00 -24.69
C ALA A 161 1.05 4.02 -23.23
N MET A 162 -0.24 3.77 -23.01
CA MET A 162 -0.82 3.71 -21.68
C MET A 162 -0.22 2.59 -20.83
N GLU A 163 -0.05 1.38 -21.37
CA GLU A 163 0.59 0.26 -20.65
C GLU A 163 2.05 0.56 -20.29
N LEU A 164 2.80 1.21 -21.17
CA LEU A 164 4.17 1.65 -20.89
C LEU A 164 4.20 2.72 -19.79
N CYS A 165 3.36 3.75 -19.90
CA CYS A 165 3.26 4.82 -18.90
C CYS A 165 2.91 4.26 -17.52
N ILE A 166 1.95 3.32 -17.43
CA ILE A 166 1.57 2.66 -16.20
C ILE A 166 2.76 1.87 -15.63
N THR A 167 3.46 1.12 -16.46
CA THR A 167 4.63 0.35 -16.03
C THR A 167 5.71 1.24 -15.42
N TRP A 168 6.04 2.36 -16.07
CA TRP A 168 7.04 3.30 -15.56
C TRP A 168 6.57 4.03 -14.30
N MET A 169 5.31 4.46 -14.25
CA MET A 169 4.75 5.09 -13.05
C MET A 169 4.74 4.14 -11.86
N ASN A 170 4.39 2.87 -12.06
CA ASN A 170 4.44 1.85 -11.01
C ASN A 170 5.86 1.71 -10.43
N ARG A 171 6.89 1.69 -11.29
CA ARG A 171 8.29 1.68 -10.86
C ARG A 171 8.65 2.92 -10.05
N ILE A 172 8.33 4.11 -10.56
CA ILE A 172 8.67 5.38 -9.90
C ILE A 172 7.99 5.50 -8.55
N LEU A 173 6.69 5.19 -8.47
CA LEU A 173 5.95 5.29 -7.21
C LEU A 173 6.40 4.25 -6.18
N PHE A 174 6.74 3.03 -6.62
CA PHE A 174 7.37 2.04 -5.74
C PHE A 174 8.73 2.53 -5.22
N LEU A 175 9.54 3.09 -6.09
CA LEU A 175 10.85 3.65 -5.69
C LEU A 175 10.70 4.83 -4.74
N LYS A 176 9.63 5.60 -4.85
CA LYS A 176 9.36 6.68 -3.89
C LYS A 176 9.03 6.16 -2.50
N LEU A 177 8.32 5.04 -2.38
CA LEU A 177 8.11 4.34 -1.10
C LEU A 177 9.43 3.76 -0.55
N LEU A 178 10.24 3.14 -1.40
CA LEU A 178 11.56 2.63 -1.02
C LEU A 178 12.46 3.75 -0.50
N GLU A 179 12.53 4.86 -1.22
CA GLU A 179 13.30 6.05 -0.81
C GLU A 179 12.85 6.55 0.57
N ALA A 180 11.54 6.68 0.77
CA ALA A 180 10.98 7.11 2.05
C ALA A 180 11.34 6.14 3.19
N GLN A 181 11.30 4.84 2.92
CA GLN A 181 11.71 3.81 3.89
C GLN A 181 13.20 3.93 4.25
N MET A 182 14.06 4.12 3.25
CA MET A 182 15.50 4.27 3.47
C MET A 182 15.82 5.56 4.25
N LEU A 183 15.17 6.67 3.91
CA LEU A 183 15.29 7.92 4.66
C LEU A 183 14.88 7.72 6.14
N LYS A 184 13.79 7.01 6.40
CA LYS A 184 13.35 6.68 7.77
C LYS A 184 14.41 5.85 8.52
N TYR A 185 15.00 4.83 7.88
CA TYR A 185 16.01 3.96 8.49
C TYR A 185 17.33 4.67 8.78
N HIS A 186 17.62 5.74 8.04
CA HIS A 186 18.85 6.54 8.17
C HIS A 186 18.61 7.93 8.74
N ASN A 187 17.56 8.12 9.56
CA ASN A 187 17.25 9.38 10.26
C ASN A 187 17.16 10.60 9.34
N GLY A 188 16.67 10.43 8.12
CA GLY A 188 16.49 11.50 7.15
C GLY A 188 17.76 11.89 6.37
N ASP A 189 18.83 11.10 6.41
CA ASP A 189 20.06 11.40 5.67
C ASP A 189 19.79 11.54 4.16
N ALA A 190 20.04 12.73 3.64
CA ALA A 190 19.76 13.12 2.26
C ALA A 190 20.53 12.30 1.21
N ILE A 191 21.56 11.55 1.59
CA ILE A 191 22.28 10.67 0.66
C ILE A 191 21.36 9.59 0.09
N TYR A 192 20.37 9.13 0.88
CA TYR A 192 19.40 8.12 0.50
C TYR A 192 18.25 8.67 -0.34
N LYS A 193 18.18 9.97 -0.57
CA LYS A 193 17.23 10.59 -1.48
C LYS A 193 17.73 10.48 -2.91
N PHE A 194 17.33 9.43 -3.62
CA PHE A 194 17.80 9.13 -4.97
C PHE A 194 16.84 9.52 -6.11
N LEU A 195 15.55 9.67 -5.83
CA LEU A 195 14.57 10.18 -6.80
C LEU A 195 14.47 11.71 -6.76
N SER A 196 15.52 12.37 -7.20
CA SER A 196 15.58 13.82 -7.27
C SER A 196 16.25 14.27 -8.56
N ILE A 197 15.88 15.44 -9.07
CA ILE A 197 16.48 15.98 -10.31
C ILE A 197 17.98 16.25 -10.17
N THR A 198 18.51 16.33 -8.97
CA THR A 198 19.94 16.47 -8.73
C THR A 198 20.75 15.20 -8.90
N LYS A 199 20.09 14.04 -8.95
CA LYS A 199 20.71 12.72 -9.13
C LYS A 199 20.22 12.00 -10.38
N ILE A 200 18.99 12.25 -10.79
CA ILE A 200 18.34 11.74 -12.00
C ILE A 200 18.01 12.95 -12.87
N HIS A 201 18.92 13.29 -13.75
CA HIS A 201 18.80 14.52 -14.55
C HIS A 201 17.86 14.37 -15.74
N ASP A 202 17.74 13.13 -16.26
CA ASP A 202 17.00 12.80 -17.45
C ASP A 202 16.43 11.36 -17.44
N TYR A 203 15.77 11.00 -18.53
CA TYR A 203 15.20 9.67 -18.68
C TYR A 203 16.28 8.58 -18.90
N ASP A 204 17.49 8.92 -19.35
CA ASP A 204 18.61 7.96 -19.43
C ASP A 204 19.14 7.60 -18.06
N ASP A 205 19.25 8.57 -17.14
CA ASP A 205 19.58 8.32 -15.72
C ASP A 205 18.52 7.44 -15.06
N LEU A 206 17.23 7.70 -15.33
CA LEU A 206 16.13 6.91 -14.79
C LEU A 206 16.14 5.48 -15.34
N ASN A 207 16.40 5.30 -16.62
CA ASN A 207 16.57 3.99 -17.26
C ASN A 207 17.77 3.24 -16.66
N THR A 208 18.87 3.93 -16.40
CA THR A 208 20.04 3.39 -15.73
C THR A 208 19.70 2.94 -14.31
N LEU A 209 18.95 3.75 -13.56
CA LEU A 209 18.48 3.37 -12.22
C LEU A 209 17.64 2.09 -12.27
N PHE A 210 16.68 1.97 -13.19
CA PHE A 210 15.85 0.76 -13.31
C PHE A 210 16.66 -0.49 -13.65
N PHE A 211 17.46 -0.45 -14.70
CA PHE A 211 18.00 -1.67 -15.32
C PHE A 211 19.47 -1.94 -15.03
N GLN A 212 20.23 -0.97 -14.54
CA GLN A 212 21.66 -1.15 -14.25
C GLN A 212 21.99 -1.02 -12.76
N VAL A 213 21.08 -0.43 -11.96
CA VAL A 213 21.24 -0.31 -10.52
C VAL A 213 20.34 -1.32 -9.80
N LEU A 214 19.03 -1.19 -9.95
CA LEU A 214 18.04 -1.98 -9.19
C LEU A 214 17.95 -3.44 -9.65
N ALA A 215 18.11 -3.69 -10.96
CA ALA A 215 18.05 -5.02 -11.54
C ALA A 215 19.40 -5.77 -11.54
N ARG A 216 20.48 -5.18 -11.04
CA ARG A 216 21.81 -5.80 -10.98
C ARG A 216 22.36 -5.83 -9.57
N ASP A 217 22.90 -7.00 -9.19
CA ASP A 217 23.58 -7.11 -7.91
C ASP A 217 24.80 -6.16 -7.83
N MET A 218 25.20 -5.83 -6.62
CA MET A 218 26.26 -4.84 -6.37
C MET A 218 27.60 -5.21 -7.04
N GLY A 219 27.92 -6.49 -7.09
CA GLY A 219 29.19 -6.99 -7.68
C GLY A 219 29.22 -6.90 -9.20
N SER A 220 28.07 -6.83 -9.85
CA SER A 220 27.95 -6.75 -11.31
C SER A 220 27.80 -5.32 -11.85
N ARG A 221 27.73 -4.31 -10.98
CA ARG A 221 27.63 -2.89 -11.35
C ARG A 221 28.98 -2.36 -11.84
N THR A 222 28.95 -1.46 -12.82
CA THR A 222 30.17 -0.77 -13.30
C THR A 222 30.70 0.22 -12.26
N HIS A 223 31.97 0.61 -12.33
CA HIS A 223 32.58 1.58 -11.42
C HIS A 223 31.87 2.93 -11.40
N SER A 224 31.37 3.41 -12.55
CA SER A 224 30.60 4.65 -12.62
C SER A 224 29.29 4.55 -11.84
N ILE A 225 28.55 3.47 -12.03
CA ILE A 225 27.28 3.21 -11.31
C ILE A 225 27.54 3.07 -9.81
N MET A 226 28.60 2.35 -9.42
CA MET A 226 28.96 2.21 -8.00
C MET A 226 29.33 3.54 -7.35
N ARG A 227 29.97 4.46 -8.08
CA ARG A 227 30.26 5.81 -7.55
C ARG A 227 28.99 6.60 -7.27
N ASP A 228 28.02 6.54 -8.19
CA ASP A 228 26.86 7.45 -8.15
C ASP A 228 25.67 6.83 -7.39
N PHE A 229 25.57 5.49 -7.31
CA PHE A 229 24.44 4.73 -6.75
C PHE A 229 24.85 3.61 -5.78
N ALA A 230 26.01 3.71 -5.10
CA ALA A 230 26.47 2.67 -4.16
C ALA A 230 25.48 2.40 -3.01
N TYR A 231 24.74 3.42 -2.60
CA TYR A 231 23.78 3.37 -1.50
C TYR A 231 22.39 2.86 -1.92
N VAL A 232 22.12 2.75 -3.24
CA VAL A 232 20.85 2.22 -3.74
C VAL A 232 20.89 0.69 -3.75
N PRO A 233 19.93 0.01 -3.09
CA PRO A 233 19.97 -1.44 -2.96
C PRO A 233 19.74 -2.15 -4.31
N TYR A 234 20.19 -3.40 -4.38
CA TYR A 234 19.75 -4.33 -5.40
C TYR A 234 18.37 -4.86 -5.05
N LEU A 235 17.44 -4.72 -5.96
CA LEU A 235 16.10 -5.29 -5.85
C LEU A 235 15.98 -6.43 -6.87
N ASN A 236 16.13 -7.66 -6.42
CA ASN A 236 15.89 -8.83 -7.27
C ASN A 236 14.38 -9.01 -7.52
N SER A 237 13.80 -8.13 -8.33
CA SER A 237 12.36 -8.04 -8.56
C SER A 237 12.05 -7.93 -10.04
N SER A 238 11.09 -8.72 -10.51
CA SER A 238 10.58 -8.65 -11.89
C SER A 238 9.97 -7.27 -12.25
N LEU A 239 9.71 -6.43 -11.25
CA LEU A 239 9.28 -5.04 -11.47
C LEU A 239 10.32 -4.22 -12.26
N PHE A 240 11.62 -4.52 -12.05
CA PHE A 240 12.74 -3.83 -12.71
C PHE A 240 13.38 -4.64 -13.85
N GLU A 241 12.75 -5.73 -14.29
CA GLU A 241 13.10 -6.38 -15.54
C GLU A 241 12.50 -5.63 -16.73
N VAL A 242 13.19 -5.69 -17.87
CA VAL A 242 12.64 -5.15 -19.14
C VAL A 242 11.45 -6.01 -19.53
N THR A 243 10.27 -5.40 -19.62
CA THR A 243 9.06 -6.12 -20.04
C THR A 243 9.12 -6.53 -21.51
N ASP A 244 8.33 -7.53 -21.90
CA ASP A 244 8.19 -7.94 -23.29
C ASP A 244 7.75 -6.77 -24.19
N LEU A 245 6.86 -5.91 -23.68
CA LEU A 245 6.41 -4.74 -24.39
C LEU A 245 7.55 -3.72 -24.58
N GLU A 246 8.30 -3.39 -23.52
CA GLU A 246 9.47 -2.48 -23.62
C GLU A 246 10.56 -3.02 -24.53
N SER A 247 10.75 -4.33 -24.59
CA SER A 247 11.75 -4.95 -25.46
C SER A 247 11.38 -4.89 -26.95
N LYS A 248 10.08 -4.85 -27.25
CA LYS A 248 9.54 -4.82 -28.63
C LYS A 248 9.17 -3.42 -29.10
N THR A 249 9.13 -2.44 -28.22
CA THR A 249 8.77 -1.06 -28.52
C THR A 249 9.85 -0.09 -28.04
N ILE A 250 9.53 0.75 -27.08
CA ILE A 250 10.44 1.74 -26.51
C ILE A 250 10.62 1.54 -25.01
N LYS A 251 11.76 2.00 -24.50
CA LYS A 251 12.02 2.15 -23.06
C LYS A 251 11.85 3.62 -22.67
N ILE A 252 11.83 3.87 -21.35
CA ILE A 252 11.61 5.22 -20.81
C ILE A 252 12.63 6.26 -21.31
N ASN A 253 13.86 5.83 -21.65
CA ASN A 253 14.90 6.73 -22.17
C ASN A 253 14.69 7.17 -23.63
N SER A 254 13.72 6.62 -24.34
CA SER A 254 13.31 7.15 -25.65
C SER A 254 12.53 8.47 -25.53
N LEU A 255 12.05 8.83 -24.32
CA LEU A 255 11.22 9.99 -24.11
C LEU A 255 12.01 11.31 -24.24
N SER A 256 11.40 12.30 -24.91
CA SER A 256 11.98 13.63 -25.07
C SER A 256 11.81 14.49 -23.80
N GLN A 257 12.85 15.25 -23.43
CA GLN A 257 12.81 16.25 -22.37
C GLN A 257 12.78 17.70 -22.88
N ARG A 258 12.63 17.88 -24.20
CA ARG A 258 12.72 19.21 -24.82
C ARG A 258 11.50 20.09 -24.55
N THR A 259 10.37 19.49 -24.23
CA THR A 259 9.10 20.17 -23.96
C THR A 259 8.86 20.31 -22.47
N VAL A 260 8.10 21.34 -22.08
CA VAL A 260 7.75 21.62 -20.69
C VAL A 260 6.25 21.48 -20.47
N LEU A 261 5.85 20.84 -19.39
CA LEU A 261 4.46 20.64 -19.00
C LEU A 261 4.00 21.81 -18.12
N PRO A 262 2.86 22.46 -18.42
CA PRO A 262 2.30 23.48 -17.53
C PRO A 262 1.97 22.90 -16.16
N VAL A 263 2.38 23.60 -15.09
CA VAL A 263 2.04 23.21 -13.73
C VAL A 263 0.57 23.46 -13.47
N LEU A 264 -0.16 22.44 -13.00
CA LEU A 264 -1.60 22.48 -12.74
C LEU A 264 -1.96 23.66 -11.81
N ALA A 265 -3.04 24.39 -12.11
CA ALA A 265 -3.45 25.57 -11.33
C ALA A 265 -3.73 25.22 -9.86
N SER A 266 -4.26 24.02 -9.60
CA SER A 266 -4.51 23.46 -8.25
C SER A 266 -3.35 22.69 -7.66
N SER A 267 -2.16 22.73 -8.30
CA SER A 267 -0.98 21.98 -7.86
C SER A 267 -0.59 22.31 -6.41
N VAL A 268 -0.22 21.29 -5.67
CA VAL A 268 0.40 21.42 -4.34
C VAL A 268 1.66 22.29 -4.37
N LEU A 269 2.36 22.37 -5.51
CA LEU A 269 3.56 23.18 -5.70
C LEU A 269 3.28 24.69 -5.71
N ARG A 270 2.02 25.10 -5.94
CA ARG A 270 1.58 26.50 -5.94
C ARG A 270 1.09 26.99 -4.57
N ASN A 271 1.14 26.16 -3.54
CA ASN A 271 0.74 26.54 -2.20
C ASN A 271 1.63 27.69 -1.67
N LYS A 272 1.03 28.64 -0.90
CA LYS A 272 1.70 29.86 -0.37
C LYS A 272 3.04 29.63 0.32
N LYS A 273 3.25 28.43 0.91
CA LYS A 273 4.54 28.02 1.51
C LYS A 273 5.58 27.52 0.51
N ARG A 274 5.21 27.25 -0.75
CA ARG A 274 6.06 26.62 -1.78
C ARG A 274 6.09 27.38 -3.09
N ASN A 275 5.74 28.66 -3.08
CA ASN A 275 5.60 29.58 -4.20
C ASN A 275 6.49 29.21 -5.41
N LEU A 276 5.99 28.32 -6.27
CA LEU A 276 6.69 28.00 -7.51
C LEU A 276 6.53 29.22 -8.44
N GLN A 277 7.63 29.91 -8.68
CA GLN A 277 7.65 31.05 -9.59
C GLN A 277 7.58 30.63 -11.07
N VAL A 278 7.69 29.31 -11.34
CA VAL A 278 7.73 28.76 -12.68
C VAL A 278 6.36 28.19 -13.06
N ASN A 279 5.83 28.60 -14.21
CA ASN A 279 4.52 28.17 -14.68
C ASN A 279 4.53 26.82 -15.40
N ALA A 280 5.68 26.35 -15.86
CA ALA A 280 5.87 25.07 -16.55
C ALA A 280 7.24 24.48 -16.24
N LEU A 281 7.33 23.15 -16.23
CA LEU A 281 8.56 22.39 -15.90
C LEU A 281 8.72 21.24 -16.92
N PRO A 282 9.97 20.77 -17.17
CA PRO A 282 10.19 19.48 -17.80
C PRO A 282 9.46 18.40 -17.01
N THR A 283 8.81 17.46 -17.70
CA THR A 283 7.87 16.50 -17.07
C THR A 283 8.50 15.67 -15.96
N LEU A 284 9.73 15.21 -16.13
CA LEU A 284 10.44 14.47 -15.08
C LEU A 284 10.72 15.33 -13.85
N GLN A 285 11.13 16.58 -14.05
CA GLN A 285 11.34 17.53 -12.97
C GLN A 285 10.04 17.86 -12.23
N TYR A 286 8.94 18.04 -12.99
CA TYR A 286 7.62 18.26 -12.41
C TYR A 286 7.20 17.05 -11.57
N LEU A 287 7.34 15.85 -12.11
CA LEU A 287 7.00 14.60 -11.40
C LEU A 287 7.76 14.48 -10.07
N PHE A 288 9.08 14.68 -10.06
CA PHE A 288 9.86 14.59 -8.83
C PHE A 288 9.52 15.69 -7.83
N ALA A 289 9.35 16.94 -8.26
CA ALA A 289 8.92 18.03 -7.39
C ALA A 289 7.52 17.76 -6.79
N PHE A 290 6.60 17.22 -7.59
CA PHE A 290 5.26 16.83 -7.16
C PHE A 290 5.32 15.71 -6.12
N LEU A 291 6.08 14.64 -6.36
CA LEU A 291 6.21 13.54 -5.41
C LEU A 291 6.88 14.01 -4.09
N ASP A 292 7.86 14.90 -4.15
CA ASP A 292 8.52 15.47 -2.97
C ASP A 292 7.61 16.38 -2.13
N ALA A 293 6.51 16.84 -2.71
CA ALA A 293 5.53 17.67 -2.01
C ALA A 293 4.64 16.86 -1.05
N TYR A 294 4.64 15.55 -1.16
CA TYR A 294 3.89 14.63 -0.30
C TYR A 294 4.83 13.87 0.63
N ASN A 295 4.28 13.41 1.75
CA ASN A 295 4.98 12.50 2.65
C ASN A 295 4.64 11.06 2.23
N PHE A 296 5.62 10.33 1.77
CA PHE A 296 5.47 8.91 1.48
C PHE A 296 5.87 8.10 2.70
N ALA A 297 5.04 7.18 3.14
CA ALA A 297 5.36 6.24 4.19
C ALA A 297 4.85 4.86 3.81
N SER A 298 5.61 3.84 4.19
CA SER A 298 5.19 2.45 4.03
C SER A 298 4.12 2.06 5.06
N GLU A 299 4.04 2.77 6.17
CA GLU A 299 3.11 2.54 7.28
C GLU A 299 2.27 3.78 7.53
N GLY A 300 0.99 3.57 7.85
CA GLY A 300 0.04 4.62 8.19
C GLY A 300 0.20 5.11 9.63
N SER A 301 1.40 5.47 10.08
CA SER A 301 1.55 6.08 11.38
C SER A 301 1.07 7.54 11.31
N GLU A 302 0.05 7.88 12.08
CA GLU A 302 -0.27 9.25 12.44
C GLU A 302 0.81 9.79 13.39
N GLU A 303 2.04 9.89 12.94
CA GLU A 303 2.99 10.76 13.63
C GLU A 303 2.44 12.18 13.52
N VAL A 304 2.41 12.88 14.63
CA VAL A 304 2.12 14.31 14.65
C VAL A 304 3.12 14.97 13.72
N GLN A 305 2.66 15.29 12.52
CA GLN A 305 3.55 15.82 11.49
C GLN A 305 3.84 17.27 11.81
N GLU A 306 5.07 17.57 12.15
CA GLU A 306 5.55 18.95 12.27
C GLU A 306 5.48 19.71 10.91
N GLU A 307 5.37 18.99 9.80
CA GLU A 307 5.18 19.57 8.47
C GLU A 307 3.83 19.18 7.87
N ALA A 308 3.10 20.16 7.34
CA ALA A 308 1.78 20.01 6.71
C ALA A 308 1.82 19.31 5.34
N LYS A 309 2.47 18.15 5.24
CA LYS A 309 2.48 17.32 4.03
C LYS A 309 1.46 16.20 4.16
N THR A 310 0.64 16.04 3.15
CA THR A 310 -0.33 14.94 3.09
C THR A 310 0.39 13.60 2.95
N LEU A 311 0.01 12.63 3.77
CA LEU A 311 0.54 11.27 3.73
C LEU A 311 0.01 10.50 2.51
N ILE A 312 0.90 9.85 1.79
CA ILE A 312 0.60 8.88 0.72
C ILE A 312 1.18 7.53 1.15
N ASN A 313 0.32 6.64 1.59
CA ASN A 313 0.71 5.30 1.99
C ASN A 313 0.50 4.26 0.86
N ALA A 314 0.89 3.02 1.13
CA ALA A 314 0.77 1.91 0.21
C ALA A 314 -0.68 1.63 -0.24
N SER A 315 -1.67 1.81 0.66
CA SER A 315 -3.08 1.60 0.36
C SER A 315 -3.62 2.65 -0.61
N VAL A 316 -3.28 3.92 -0.39
CA VAL A 316 -3.63 5.03 -1.33
C VAL A 316 -3.03 4.78 -2.71
N LEU A 317 -1.76 4.35 -2.79
CA LEU A 317 -1.14 4.00 -4.07
C LEU A 317 -1.83 2.80 -4.73
N GLY A 318 -2.24 1.79 -3.96
CA GLY A 318 -3.03 0.67 -4.47
C GLY A 318 -4.32 1.12 -5.16
N LEU A 319 -5.07 2.03 -4.53
CA LEU A 319 -6.29 2.62 -5.12
C LEU A 319 -6.01 3.42 -6.40
N ILE A 320 -4.92 4.17 -6.42
CA ILE A 320 -4.50 4.95 -7.60
C ILE A 320 -4.19 3.99 -8.76
N PHE A 321 -3.41 2.95 -8.49
CA PHE A 321 -3.07 1.95 -9.50
C PHE A 321 -4.31 1.22 -10.02
N GLU A 322 -5.23 0.85 -9.14
CA GLU A 322 -6.49 0.22 -9.51
C GLU A 322 -7.32 1.11 -10.44
N LYS A 323 -7.49 2.38 -10.08
CA LYS A 323 -8.23 3.33 -10.92
C LYS A 323 -7.58 3.56 -12.27
N ILE A 324 -6.26 3.75 -12.32
CA ILE A 324 -5.54 3.99 -13.58
C ILE A 324 -5.58 2.75 -14.48
N ASN A 325 -5.50 1.55 -13.91
CA ASN A 325 -5.50 0.31 -14.68
C ASN A 325 -6.90 -0.22 -15.02
N GLY A 326 -7.91 0.14 -14.23
CA GLY A 326 -9.32 -0.19 -14.50
C GLY A 326 -9.96 0.62 -15.63
N HIS A 327 -9.17 1.30 -16.45
CA HIS A 327 -9.65 2.24 -17.48
C HIS A 327 -10.57 1.59 -18.53
N LYS A 328 -10.47 0.27 -18.77
CA LYS A 328 -11.31 -0.44 -19.77
C LYS A 328 -12.54 -1.10 -19.16
N ASP A 329 -12.44 -1.66 -17.95
CA ASP A 329 -13.41 -2.65 -17.46
C ASP A 329 -14.25 -2.16 -16.28
N GLY A 330 -13.93 -1.00 -15.69
CA GLY A 330 -14.58 -0.44 -14.52
C GLY A 330 -14.36 -1.33 -13.28
N SER A 331 -13.40 -0.99 -12.44
CA SER A 331 -13.15 -1.71 -11.18
C SER A 331 -14.20 -1.40 -10.14
N VAL A 332 -14.66 -2.43 -9.43
CA VAL A 332 -15.52 -2.31 -8.23
C VAL A 332 -14.64 -2.52 -7.01
N PHE A 333 -14.55 -1.52 -6.18
CA PHE A 333 -13.76 -1.55 -4.95
C PHE A 333 -14.58 -2.11 -3.78
N THR A 334 -14.05 -3.11 -3.08
CA THR A 334 -14.62 -3.59 -1.83
C THR A 334 -13.99 -2.81 -0.67
N PRO A 335 -14.78 -2.11 0.18
CA PRO A 335 -14.25 -1.37 1.32
C PRO A 335 -13.40 -2.25 2.25
N GLY A 336 -12.28 -1.70 2.77
CA GLY A 336 -11.30 -2.44 3.59
C GLY A 336 -11.91 -3.09 4.83
N PHE A 337 -12.89 -2.45 5.48
CA PHE A 337 -13.55 -3.07 6.64
C PHE A 337 -14.33 -4.35 6.29
N ILE A 338 -14.86 -4.45 5.06
CA ILE A 338 -15.54 -5.67 4.58
C ILE A 338 -14.50 -6.76 4.32
N THR A 339 -13.40 -6.43 3.64
CA THR A 339 -12.34 -7.41 3.34
C THR A 339 -11.71 -7.95 4.62
N MET A 340 -11.43 -7.09 5.60
CA MET A 340 -10.93 -7.49 6.92
C MET A 340 -11.90 -8.42 7.64
N PHE A 341 -13.18 -8.07 7.71
CA PHE A 341 -14.21 -8.89 8.36
C PHE A 341 -14.31 -10.27 7.70
N MET A 342 -14.41 -10.30 6.36
CA MET A 342 -14.52 -11.57 5.62
C MET A 342 -13.27 -12.45 5.80
N CYS A 343 -12.07 -11.87 5.74
CA CYS A 343 -10.81 -12.60 5.96
C CYS A 343 -10.74 -13.16 7.38
N ARG A 344 -11.05 -12.34 8.38
CA ARG A 344 -11.03 -12.77 9.79
C ARG A 344 -11.97 -13.94 10.04
N GLU A 345 -13.22 -13.84 9.58
CA GLU A 345 -14.22 -14.89 9.75
C GLU A 345 -13.84 -16.18 9.00
N ALA A 346 -13.48 -16.06 7.72
CA ALA A 346 -13.14 -17.20 6.89
C ALA A 346 -11.88 -17.93 7.39
N ILE A 347 -10.81 -17.18 7.70
CA ILE A 347 -9.55 -17.73 8.19
C ILE A 347 -9.76 -18.38 9.55
N THR A 348 -10.45 -17.72 10.50
CA THR A 348 -10.72 -18.28 11.83
C THR A 348 -11.46 -19.61 11.74
N LYS A 349 -12.57 -19.65 10.98
CA LYS A 349 -13.36 -20.89 10.81
C LYS A 349 -12.54 -22.01 10.17
N THR A 350 -11.76 -21.68 9.12
CA THR A 350 -10.93 -22.66 8.41
C THR A 350 -9.82 -23.21 9.31
N VAL A 351 -9.18 -22.36 10.11
CA VAL A 351 -8.11 -22.77 11.05
C VAL A 351 -8.69 -23.66 12.16
N LEU A 352 -9.79 -23.24 12.78
CA LEU A 352 -10.49 -24.05 13.77
C LEU A 352 -10.84 -25.45 13.22
N GLN A 353 -11.46 -25.50 12.04
CA GLN A 353 -11.80 -26.76 11.39
C GLN A 353 -10.55 -27.63 11.12
N LYS A 354 -9.48 -27.01 10.62
CA LYS A 354 -8.24 -27.72 10.28
C LYS A 354 -7.54 -28.30 11.50
N PHE A 355 -7.41 -27.53 12.57
CA PHE A 355 -6.79 -27.98 13.82
C PHE A 355 -7.64 -29.04 14.51
N ASN A 356 -8.96 -28.82 14.63
CA ASN A 356 -9.88 -29.81 15.18
C ASN A 356 -9.83 -31.14 14.41
N GLY A 357 -9.82 -31.06 13.08
CA GLY A 357 -9.74 -32.26 12.23
C GLY A 357 -8.41 -32.99 12.34
N TYR A 358 -7.30 -32.27 12.47
CA TYR A 358 -5.97 -32.84 12.55
C TYR A 358 -5.67 -33.49 13.91
N TYR A 359 -6.00 -32.78 15.01
CA TYR A 359 -5.70 -33.22 16.37
C TYR A 359 -6.86 -33.93 17.07
N GLY A 360 -8.05 -33.93 16.48
CA GLY A 360 -9.26 -34.46 17.13
C GLY A 360 -9.80 -33.57 18.25
N TRP A 361 -9.48 -32.26 18.22
CA TRP A 361 -9.98 -31.29 19.20
C TRP A 361 -11.39 -30.80 18.84
N ASN A 362 -12.03 -30.11 19.79
CA ASN A 362 -13.34 -29.48 19.62
C ASN A 362 -13.29 -27.99 19.98
N CYS A 363 -12.21 -27.29 19.62
CA CYS A 363 -12.05 -25.86 19.88
C CYS A 363 -13.04 -25.05 19.05
N THR A 364 -13.63 -24.03 19.67
CA THR A 364 -14.58 -23.11 19.06
C THR A 364 -14.02 -21.70 18.91
N THR A 365 -12.95 -21.39 19.65
CA THR A 365 -12.30 -20.08 19.67
C THR A 365 -10.79 -20.17 19.45
N ARG A 366 -10.16 -19.05 19.02
CA ARG A 366 -8.70 -18.94 18.90
C ARG A 366 -7.98 -19.11 20.25
N ILE A 367 -8.61 -18.68 21.36
CA ILE A 367 -8.07 -18.81 22.70
C ILE A 367 -7.99 -20.29 23.10
N GLU A 368 -9.02 -21.07 22.77
CA GLU A 368 -9.00 -22.52 23.01
C GLU A 368 -7.91 -23.20 22.21
N LEU A 369 -7.71 -22.83 20.92
CA LEU A 369 -6.59 -23.35 20.13
C LEU A 369 -5.24 -22.99 20.76
N TYR A 370 -5.05 -21.72 21.18
CA TYR A 370 -3.82 -21.29 21.85
C TYR A 370 -3.49 -22.17 23.07
N ASN A 371 -4.50 -22.51 23.88
CA ASN A 371 -4.34 -23.35 25.08
C ASN A 371 -4.02 -24.81 24.77
N HIS A 372 -4.30 -25.31 23.57
CA HIS A 372 -4.05 -26.70 23.16
C HIS A 372 -2.77 -26.86 22.32
N ILE A 373 -2.20 -25.78 21.79
CA ILE A 373 -1.01 -25.86 20.95
C ILE A 373 0.26 -26.01 21.79
N ASP A 374 0.83 -27.22 21.80
CA ASP A 374 2.12 -27.53 22.41
C ASP A 374 3.26 -27.49 21.41
N ASN A 375 3.05 -28.02 20.18
CA ASN A 375 4.05 -28.09 19.12
C ASN A 375 3.92 -26.92 18.13
N ILE A 376 4.80 -25.92 18.31
CA ILE A 376 4.81 -24.69 17.49
C ILE A 376 5.13 -24.99 16.01
N VAL A 377 6.08 -25.89 15.75
CA VAL A 377 6.54 -26.19 14.40
C VAL A 377 5.40 -26.80 13.60
N GLU A 378 4.76 -27.82 14.14
CA GLU A 378 3.63 -28.50 13.53
C GLU A 378 2.43 -27.58 13.33
N ALA A 379 2.12 -26.73 14.32
CA ALA A 379 1.06 -25.73 14.21
C ALA A 379 1.35 -24.70 13.09
N ASN A 380 2.62 -24.27 12.95
CA ASN A 380 3.03 -23.41 11.83
C ASN A 380 2.90 -24.11 10.49
N GLU A 381 3.28 -25.39 10.38
CA GLU A 381 3.13 -26.18 9.15
C GLU A 381 1.66 -26.30 8.75
N LEU A 382 0.77 -26.52 9.71
CA LEU A 382 -0.68 -26.56 9.46
C LEU A 382 -1.20 -25.25 8.91
N ILE A 383 -0.81 -24.10 9.49
CA ILE A 383 -1.22 -22.79 8.94
C ILE A 383 -0.59 -22.51 7.58
N ASN A 384 0.71 -22.77 7.41
CA ASN A 384 1.43 -22.57 6.16
C ASN A 384 0.93 -23.47 5.02
N SER A 385 0.19 -24.54 5.35
CA SER A 385 -0.45 -25.39 4.36
C SER A 385 -1.82 -24.90 3.90
N LEU A 386 -2.33 -23.79 4.44
CA LEU A 386 -3.54 -23.16 3.95
C LEU A 386 -3.34 -22.61 2.53
N ARG A 387 -4.42 -22.61 1.77
CA ARG A 387 -4.46 -22.06 0.41
C ARG A 387 -5.68 -21.17 0.29
N LEU A 388 -5.44 -19.86 0.28
CA LEU A 388 -6.45 -18.85 0.09
C LEU A 388 -6.40 -18.38 -1.36
N CYS A 389 -7.51 -18.47 -2.06
CA CYS A 389 -7.61 -18.07 -3.46
C CYS A 389 -8.68 -17.00 -3.61
N ASP A 390 -8.30 -15.86 -4.16
CA ASP A 390 -9.22 -14.83 -4.62
C ASP A 390 -9.41 -15.01 -6.14
N PRO A 391 -10.59 -15.43 -6.61
CA PRO A 391 -10.85 -15.68 -8.02
C PRO A 391 -11.07 -14.41 -8.86
N ALA A 392 -11.13 -13.24 -8.24
CA ALA A 392 -11.30 -11.93 -8.88
C ALA A 392 -10.42 -10.90 -8.14
N VAL A 393 -9.11 -11.16 -8.10
CA VAL A 393 -8.18 -10.55 -7.16
C VAL A 393 -8.06 -9.03 -7.28
N GLY A 394 -8.40 -8.45 -8.45
CA GLY A 394 -8.27 -7.02 -8.66
C GLY A 394 -6.88 -6.49 -8.29
N SER A 395 -6.84 -5.46 -7.47
CA SER A 395 -5.60 -4.90 -6.90
C SER A 395 -5.05 -5.66 -5.69
N GLY A 396 -5.64 -6.77 -5.29
CA GLY A 396 -5.15 -7.63 -4.20
C GLY A 396 -5.57 -7.23 -2.79
N HIS A 397 -6.66 -6.49 -2.62
CA HIS A 397 -7.15 -6.07 -1.30
C HIS A 397 -7.41 -7.25 -0.37
N PHE A 398 -8.17 -8.26 -0.82
CA PHE A 398 -8.42 -9.46 -0.02
C PHE A 398 -7.15 -10.21 0.36
N LEU A 399 -6.15 -10.27 -0.54
CA LEU A 399 -4.90 -10.95 -0.24
C LEU A 399 -4.06 -10.20 0.80
N VAL A 400 -4.08 -8.86 0.79
CA VAL A 400 -3.42 -8.05 1.83
C VAL A 400 -4.12 -8.19 3.17
N SER A 401 -5.45 -8.12 3.20
CA SER A 401 -6.23 -8.36 4.43
C SER A 401 -5.98 -9.78 4.98
N ALA A 402 -5.93 -10.78 4.10
CA ALA A 402 -5.63 -12.16 4.50
C ALA A 402 -4.18 -12.33 5.01
N LEU A 403 -3.21 -11.65 4.40
CA LEU A 403 -1.82 -11.63 4.88
C LEU A 403 -1.73 -11.11 6.31
N ASN A 404 -2.32 -9.94 6.56
CA ASN A 404 -2.31 -9.32 7.88
C ASN A 404 -3.02 -10.19 8.92
N GLU A 405 -4.17 -10.76 8.55
CA GLU A 405 -4.94 -11.64 9.45
C GLU A 405 -4.20 -12.94 9.79
N LEU A 406 -3.49 -13.56 8.84
CA LEU A 406 -2.69 -14.75 9.10
C LEU A 406 -1.51 -14.47 10.04
N ILE A 407 -0.86 -13.31 9.92
CA ILE A 407 0.22 -12.91 10.83
C ILE A 407 -0.33 -12.66 12.23
N LEU A 408 -1.44 -11.91 12.33
CA LEU A 408 -2.10 -11.66 13.61
C LEU A 408 -2.55 -12.97 14.27
N LEU A 409 -3.14 -13.88 13.50
CA LEU A 409 -3.54 -15.20 13.99
C LEU A 409 -2.36 -16.00 14.54
N LYS A 410 -1.22 -16.07 13.82
CA LYS A 410 -0.01 -16.75 14.32
C LYS A 410 0.51 -16.13 15.62
N TYR A 411 0.44 -14.81 15.73
CA TYR A 411 0.79 -14.11 16.96
C TYR A 411 -0.18 -14.45 18.09
N GLU A 412 -1.50 -14.40 17.85
CA GLU A 412 -2.52 -14.73 18.85
C GLU A 412 -2.41 -16.18 19.35
N LEU A 413 -2.10 -17.11 18.44
CA LEU A 413 -1.87 -18.52 18.76
C LEU A 413 -0.49 -18.79 19.39
N GLY A 414 0.36 -17.76 19.56
CA GLY A 414 1.69 -17.89 20.15
C GLY A 414 2.67 -18.73 19.32
N ILE A 415 2.45 -18.83 18.01
CA ILE A 415 3.29 -19.58 17.07
C ILE A 415 4.10 -18.69 16.13
N LEU A 416 3.99 -17.37 16.24
CA LEU A 416 4.88 -16.44 15.53
C LEU A 416 6.28 -16.52 16.17
N VAL A 417 7.25 -17.03 15.43
CA VAL A 417 8.61 -17.30 15.92
C VAL A 417 9.67 -16.65 15.02
N ASP A 418 10.79 -16.27 15.61
CA ASP A 418 11.97 -15.81 14.87
C ASP A 418 12.76 -16.97 14.21
N ALA A 419 13.82 -16.64 13.52
CA ALA A 419 14.69 -17.61 12.83
C ALA A 419 15.31 -18.67 13.76
N THR A 420 15.35 -18.41 15.07
CA THR A 420 15.88 -19.34 16.09
C THR A 420 14.78 -20.19 16.74
N GLY A 421 13.51 -19.99 16.36
CA GLY A 421 12.35 -20.64 16.97
C GLY A 421 11.85 -19.98 18.26
N LYS A 422 12.39 -18.81 18.64
CA LYS A 422 11.94 -18.07 19.81
C LYS A 422 10.65 -17.30 19.48
N ARG A 423 9.63 -17.47 20.31
CA ARG A 423 8.32 -16.80 20.14
C ARG A 423 8.44 -15.27 20.22
N ILE A 424 7.67 -14.57 19.41
CA ILE A 424 7.33 -13.16 19.61
C ILE A 424 6.22 -13.13 20.68
N ARG A 425 6.51 -12.57 21.83
CA ARG A 425 5.61 -12.60 22.99
C ARG A 425 4.80 -11.32 23.10
N LYS A 426 3.59 -11.42 23.63
CA LYS A 426 2.76 -10.25 23.99
C LYS A 426 3.42 -9.32 25.01
N ALA A 427 4.40 -9.81 25.77
CA ALA A 427 5.22 -9.03 26.68
C ALA A 427 6.35 -8.25 25.96
N ASP A 428 6.68 -8.57 24.72
CA ASP A 428 7.73 -7.91 23.95
C ASP A 428 7.12 -6.89 22.96
N TYR A 429 6.07 -7.31 22.24
CA TYR A 429 5.36 -6.51 21.23
C TYR A 429 3.88 -6.84 21.22
N GLN A 430 3.05 -5.86 20.86
CA GLN A 430 1.62 -6.06 20.60
C GLN A 430 1.35 -5.88 19.10
N LEU A 431 0.59 -6.81 18.52
CA LEU A 431 0.15 -6.76 17.13
C LEU A 431 -1.36 -6.56 17.08
N ALA A 432 -1.79 -5.66 16.22
CA ALA A 432 -3.20 -5.41 15.92
C ALA A 432 -3.38 -5.10 14.43
N ILE A 433 -4.60 -5.21 13.93
CA ILE A 433 -4.94 -4.73 12.58
C ILE A 433 -5.84 -3.52 12.73
N GLU A 434 -5.39 -2.38 12.18
CA GLU A 434 -6.15 -1.13 12.14
C GLU A 434 -6.18 -0.63 10.70
N ASN A 435 -7.37 -0.30 10.20
CA ASN A 435 -7.56 0.21 8.82
C ASN A 435 -6.88 -0.64 7.72
N ASP A 436 -6.97 -1.98 7.85
CA ASP A 436 -6.34 -2.96 6.95
C ASP A 436 -4.80 -2.97 6.98
N GLU A 437 -4.19 -2.36 7.99
CA GLU A 437 -2.75 -2.37 8.21
C GLU A 437 -2.38 -3.13 9.49
N LEU A 438 -1.28 -3.88 9.43
CA LEU A 438 -0.72 -4.55 10.60
C LEU A 438 0.08 -3.53 11.42
N ILE A 439 -0.43 -3.21 12.59
CA ILE A 439 0.20 -2.29 13.54
C ILE A 439 0.99 -3.10 14.57
N VAL A 440 2.21 -2.70 14.82
CA VAL A 440 3.08 -3.27 15.84
C VAL A 440 3.44 -2.19 16.83
N THR A 441 3.23 -2.45 18.13
CA THR A 441 3.61 -1.56 19.22
C THR A 441 4.52 -2.27 20.20
N ASP A 442 5.38 -1.50 20.88
CA ASP A 442 6.16 -2.00 22.01
C ASP A 442 5.32 -2.09 23.28
N THR A 443 5.93 -2.51 24.38
CA THR A 443 5.27 -2.64 25.70
C THR A 443 4.81 -1.32 26.30
N GLU A 444 5.31 -0.19 25.79
CA GLU A 444 4.93 1.16 26.22
C GLU A 444 3.83 1.75 25.35
N GLY A 445 3.36 1.01 24.31
CA GLY A 445 2.36 1.46 23.37
C GLY A 445 2.92 2.35 22.24
N ASN A 446 4.26 2.47 22.12
CA ASN A 446 4.85 3.21 21.01
C ASN A 446 4.85 2.36 19.75
N LEU A 447 4.61 2.98 18.60
CA LEU A 447 4.73 2.30 17.32
C LEU A 447 6.13 1.75 17.12
N PHE A 448 6.21 0.50 16.66
CA PHE A 448 7.47 -0.14 16.34
C PHE A 448 8.21 0.65 15.25
N ALA A 449 9.44 1.02 15.53
CA ALA A 449 10.34 1.64 14.57
C ALA A 449 11.57 0.76 14.37
N TYR A 450 11.82 0.37 13.12
CA TYR A 450 13.01 -0.41 12.81
C TYR A 450 14.29 0.39 13.03
N ASN A 451 15.18 -0.17 13.85
CA ASN A 451 16.52 0.36 14.06
C ASN A 451 17.54 -0.74 13.75
N PRO A 452 18.35 -0.60 12.67
CA PRO A 452 19.33 -1.62 12.28
C PRO A 452 20.42 -1.86 13.31
N LEU A 453 20.65 -0.94 14.24
CA LEU A 453 21.65 -1.08 15.30
C LEU A 453 21.12 -1.83 16.54
N ASN A 454 19.79 -1.96 16.69
CA ASN A 454 19.17 -2.64 17.80
C ASN A 454 18.86 -4.09 17.44
N ALA A 455 19.41 -5.05 18.22
CA ALA A 455 19.26 -6.49 17.95
C ALA A 455 17.81 -6.98 18.04
N GLU A 456 17.03 -6.47 18.99
CA GLU A 456 15.62 -6.87 19.17
C GLU A 456 14.74 -6.28 18.07
N SER A 457 14.99 -5.03 17.68
CA SER A 457 14.34 -4.40 16.55
C SER A 457 14.61 -5.15 15.23
N ARG A 458 15.87 -5.58 15.01
CA ARG A 458 16.21 -6.44 13.86
C ARG A 458 15.48 -7.77 13.89
N ARG A 459 15.45 -8.42 15.07
CA ARG A 459 14.77 -9.70 15.26
C ARG A 459 13.29 -9.61 14.88
N MET A 460 12.61 -8.57 15.35
CA MET A 460 11.19 -8.36 15.07
C MET A 460 10.96 -8.08 13.57
N GLN A 461 11.74 -7.17 12.98
CA GLN A 461 11.62 -6.80 11.57
C GLN A 461 11.86 -8.01 10.64
N GLU A 462 12.93 -8.77 10.91
CA GLU A 462 13.27 -9.97 10.16
C GLU A 462 12.19 -11.06 10.29
N THR A 463 11.62 -11.23 11.48
CA THR A 463 10.53 -12.19 11.71
C THR A 463 9.32 -11.83 10.86
N LEU A 464 8.87 -10.57 10.91
CA LEU A 464 7.73 -10.12 10.11
C LEU A 464 7.97 -10.27 8.62
N PHE A 465 9.18 -9.91 8.14
CA PHE A 465 9.53 -10.06 6.73
C PHE A 465 9.46 -11.52 6.27
N LYS A 466 10.09 -12.43 7.03
CA LYS A 466 10.12 -13.87 6.70
C LYS A 466 8.72 -14.49 6.71
N GLU A 467 7.92 -14.15 7.71
CA GLU A 467 6.53 -14.63 7.81
C GLU A 467 5.66 -14.09 6.67
N LYS A 468 5.71 -12.79 6.38
CA LYS A 468 4.99 -12.22 5.24
C LYS A 468 5.40 -12.92 3.94
N ARG A 469 6.69 -13.08 3.71
CA ARG A 469 7.20 -13.75 2.51
C ARG A 469 6.68 -15.18 2.41
N GLN A 470 6.76 -15.96 3.48
CA GLN A 470 6.31 -17.35 3.51
C GLN A 470 4.80 -17.48 3.24
N ILE A 471 3.99 -16.59 3.81
CA ILE A 471 2.55 -16.57 3.58
C ILE A 471 2.24 -16.19 2.13
N ILE A 472 2.89 -15.16 1.57
CA ILE A 472 2.70 -14.72 0.19
C ILE A 472 3.06 -15.84 -0.79
N GLU A 473 4.19 -16.49 -0.60
CA GLU A 473 4.68 -17.54 -1.50
C GLU A 473 3.85 -18.84 -1.44
N ASN A 474 3.34 -19.19 -0.25
CA ASN A 474 2.73 -20.50 -0.04
C ASN A 474 1.21 -20.48 0.16
N CYS A 475 0.64 -19.43 0.74
CA CYS A 475 -0.75 -19.43 1.16
C CYS A 475 -1.67 -18.61 0.25
N LEU A 476 -1.16 -17.56 -0.42
CA LEU A 476 -1.99 -16.60 -1.13
C LEU A 476 -1.98 -16.85 -2.64
N PHE A 477 -3.17 -16.95 -3.22
CA PHE A 477 -3.37 -17.17 -4.66
C PHE A 477 -4.41 -16.17 -5.17
N GLY A 478 -4.12 -15.53 -6.30
CA GLY A 478 -5.04 -14.59 -6.92
C GLY A 478 -5.17 -14.87 -8.41
N VAL A 479 -6.38 -14.77 -8.92
CA VAL A 479 -6.70 -14.88 -10.34
C VAL A 479 -7.49 -13.64 -10.76
N ASP A 480 -7.19 -13.10 -11.93
CA ASP A 480 -7.98 -12.03 -12.54
C ASP A 480 -8.00 -12.19 -14.04
N ILE A 481 -9.10 -11.78 -14.68
CA ILE A 481 -9.23 -11.75 -16.12
C ILE A 481 -8.37 -10.64 -16.75
N ASN A 482 -8.11 -9.57 -15.99
CA ASN A 482 -7.28 -8.46 -16.42
C ASN A 482 -5.82 -8.68 -15.96
N PRO A 483 -4.86 -8.90 -16.88
CA PRO A 483 -3.45 -9.10 -16.52
C PRO A 483 -2.83 -7.91 -15.76
N ASN A 484 -3.33 -6.70 -15.99
CA ASN A 484 -2.82 -5.53 -15.29
C ASN A 484 -3.23 -5.52 -13.81
N SER A 485 -4.43 -6.00 -13.48
CA SER A 485 -4.85 -6.22 -12.09
C SER A 485 -3.88 -7.16 -11.37
N VAL A 486 -3.47 -8.25 -12.00
CA VAL A 486 -2.48 -9.19 -11.44
C VAL A 486 -1.13 -8.52 -11.20
N LYS A 487 -0.67 -7.66 -12.14
CA LYS A 487 0.59 -6.88 -11.97
C LYS A 487 0.50 -5.97 -10.74
N ILE A 488 -0.64 -5.32 -10.53
CA ILE A 488 -0.86 -4.42 -9.38
C ILE A 488 -0.95 -5.20 -8.09
N CYS A 489 -1.68 -6.31 -8.08
CA CYS A 489 -1.75 -7.20 -6.93
C CYS A 489 -0.33 -7.64 -6.48
N ARG A 490 0.51 -8.07 -7.42
CA ARG A 490 1.91 -8.40 -7.15
C ARG A 490 2.68 -7.21 -6.58
N LEU A 491 2.55 -6.03 -7.20
CA LEU A 491 3.20 -4.80 -6.71
C LEU A 491 2.77 -4.48 -5.28
N ARG A 492 1.50 -4.62 -4.96
CA ARG A 492 0.97 -4.35 -3.63
C ARG A 492 1.50 -5.33 -2.58
N LEU A 493 1.57 -6.62 -2.91
CA LEU A 493 2.20 -7.62 -2.03
C LEU A 493 3.71 -7.35 -1.84
N TRP A 494 4.40 -6.84 -2.86
CA TRP A 494 5.79 -6.40 -2.71
C TRP A 494 5.93 -5.19 -1.78
N ILE A 495 5.01 -4.24 -1.84
CA ILE A 495 4.98 -3.11 -0.91
C ILE A 495 4.76 -3.60 0.52
N GLU A 496 3.91 -4.62 0.74
CA GLU A 496 3.74 -5.23 2.07
C GLU A 496 5.03 -5.89 2.59
N LEU A 497 5.82 -6.50 1.72
CA LEU A 497 7.15 -7.00 2.09
C LEU A 497 8.14 -5.85 2.35
N LEU A 498 8.10 -4.80 1.54
CA LEU A 498 8.96 -3.63 1.69
C LEU A 498 8.79 -2.97 3.07
N LYS A 499 7.57 -2.92 3.62
CA LYS A 499 7.31 -2.39 4.96
C LYS A 499 8.22 -3.01 6.04
N ASN A 500 8.57 -4.29 5.88
CA ASN A 500 9.40 -5.04 6.82
C ASN A 500 10.79 -5.40 6.27
N ALA A 501 11.26 -4.75 5.21
CA ALA A 501 12.62 -4.94 4.72
C ALA A 501 13.67 -4.58 5.80
N TYR A 502 14.81 -5.27 5.80
CA TYR A 502 15.82 -5.15 6.85
C TYR A 502 17.24 -5.31 6.29
N TYR A 503 18.25 -4.88 7.05
CA TYR A 503 19.66 -5.08 6.73
C TYR A 503 20.15 -6.40 7.27
N THR A 504 20.89 -7.17 6.45
CA THR A 504 21.45 -8.46 6.88
C THR A 504 22.75 -8.29 7.65
N ALA A 505 23.01 -9.19 8.60
CA ALA A 505 24.25 -9.21 9.36
C ALA A 505 25.48 -9.53 8.47
N GLU A 506 25.30 -10.36 7.45
CA GLU A 506 26.35 -10.78 6.50
C GLU A 506 26.93 -9.61 5.70
N SER A 507 26.14 -8.56 5.50
CA SER A 507 26.55 -7.35 4.78
C SER A 507 27.08 -6.25 5.69
N ASN A 508 27.43 -6.53 6.94
CA ASN A 508 27.75 -5.52 7.96
C ASN A 508 26.66 -4.43 8.07
N TYR A 509 25.39 -4.83 7.89
CA TYR A 509 24.25 -3.92 7.87
C TYR A 509 24.30 -2.81 6.81
N THR A 510 25.07 -3.02 5.74
CA THR A 510 25.22 -2.06 4.63
C THR A 510 24.28 -2.33 3.45
N TYR A 511 23.71 -3.54 3.35
CA TYR A 511 22.82 -3.94 2.26
C TYR A 511 21.39 -4.16 2.75
N PHE A 512 20.48 -3.64 1.95
CA PHE A 512 19.05 -3.74 2.20
C PHE A 512 18.51 -5.07 1.65
N CYS A 513 17.91 -5.91 2.50
CA CYS A 513 17.31 -7.18 2.07
C CYS A 513 15.86 -6.97 1.66
N CYS A 514 15.64 -6.69 0.39
CA CYS A 514 14.32 -6.69 -0.23
C CYS A 514 14.27 -7.79 -1.30
N LEU A 515 14.66 -9.01 -0.92
CA LEU A 515 14.68 -10.15 -1.84
C LEU A 515 13.28 -10.69 -2.02
N LEU A 516 12.73 -10.44 -3.20
CA LEU A 516 11.52 -11.06 -3.70
C LEU A 516 11.91 -12.09 -4.75
N TYR A 517 12.08 -13.33 -4.32
CA TYR A 517 12.06 -14.45 -5.23
C TYR A 517 10.62 -14.62 -5.71
N THR A 518 10.31 -14.10 -6.87
CA THR A 518 9.18 -14.60 -7.63
C THR A 518 9.70 -15.84 -8.37
N SER A 519 9.64 -17.01 -7.75
CA SER A 519 9.61 -18.23 -8.55
C SER A 519 8.40 -18.09 -9.47
N PRO A 520 8.56 -18.20 -10.81
CA PRO A 520 7.42 -18.27 -11.69
C PRO A 520 6.52 -19.39 -11.18
N SER A 521 5.24 -19.09 -10.97
CA SER A 521 4.27 -20.15 -10.69
C SER A 521 4.40 -21.19 -11.81
N PRO A 522 4.33 -22.50 -11.51
CA PRO A 522 4.33 -23.53 -12.56
C PRO A 522 3.28 -23.33 -13.64
N ARG A 523 2.34 -22.39 -13.45
CA ARG A 523 1.30 -22.00 -14.41
C ARG A 523 1.70 -20.81 -15.30
N ASP A 524 2.76 -20.08 -14.99
CA ASP A 524 3.27 -18.98 -15.83
C ASP A 524 4.12 -19.49 -17.02
N THR A 525 4.31 -20.80 -17.12
CA THR A 525 5.07 -21.49 -18.18
C THR A 525 4.18 -22.19 -19.21
N ARG A 526 2.91 -21.78 -19.36
CA ARG A 526 2.04 -22.30 -20.43
C ARG A 526 1.46 -21.20 -21.28
#